data_2394303791228a69d49b8d20e1526673
#
_entry.id   2394303791228a69d49b8d20e1526673
#
_cell.length_a   1.000
_cell.length_b   1.000
_cell.length_c   1.000
_cell.angle_alpha   90.00
_cell.angle_beta   90.00
_cell.angle_gamma   90.00
#
_symmetry.space_group_name_H-M   'P 1'
#
loop_
_entity.id
_entity.type
_entity.pdbx_description
1 polymer ?
#
loop_
_entity_poly.entity_id
_entity_poly.type
_entity_poly.pdbx_seq_one_letter_code
_entity_poly.pdbx_strand_id
1 'polypeptide(L)'
;FKLTPIPKSSRTVVIQCLDAMQVGECVGELMSTSLMPSALEVQGAPYRLLVRFESLEAVTEEQAIRTSALPTASRCEISVMRNDKEQQCWNDHALRPWRGSGSVLKVSFKPSYLTEVLQEIQTLCAAHEVTTDVVGRAAVGSLMVGIEGEFDNQAVVIRALRSAVKLWSGQAVFLRGPLAVRSKIDEWGDLGDGEMVMRAIKQNFDPTGMMSPGRWPFD
;
A
#
# COMPACT_ATOMS: atom_id res chain seq x y z
N PHE A 1 0.12 -15.52 24.58
CA PHE A 1 0.48 -15.26 23.18
C PHE A 1 0.75 -16.59 22.47
N LYS A 2 0.17 -16.79 21.29
CA LYS A 2 0.51 -17.93 20.43
C LYS A 2 1.73 -17.54 19.59
N LEU A 3 2.87 -18.19 19.83
CA LEU A 3 4.08 -17.96 19.03
C LEU A 3 4.05 -18.86 17.80
N THR A 4 4.35 -18.29 16.65
CA THR A 4 4.56 -19.04 15.41
C THR A 4 6.06 -19.28 15.25
N PRO A 5 6.51 -20.51 14.92
CA PRO A 5 7.92 -20.77 14.66
C PRO A 5 8.46 -19.88 13.53
N ILE A 6 9.71 -19.44 13.65
CA ILE A 6 10.39 -18.72 12.57
C ILE A 6 10.49 -19.65 11.36
N PRO A 7 10.09 -19.20 10.15
CA PRO A 7 10.20 -20.00 8.93
C PRO A 7 11.67 -20.39 8.67
N LYS A 8 11.89 -21.62 8.21
CA LYS A 8 13.23 -22.12 7.90
C LYS A 8 13.80 -21.57 6.60
N SER A 9 12.92 -21.14 5.69
CA SER A 9 13.29 -20.58 4.40
C SER A 9 12.30 -19.50 4.00
N SER A 10 12.80 -18.54 3.24
CA SER A 10 12.00 -17.47 2.61
C SER A 10 12.45 -17.27 1.17
N ARG A 11 11.50 -16.96 0.29
CA ARG A 11 11.73 -16.58 -1.10
C ARG A 11 10.74 -15.52 -1.53
N THR A 12 11.23 -14.53 -2.25
CA THR A 12 10.38 -13.50 -2.87
C THR A 12 10.50 -13.56 -4.39
N VAL A 13 9.37 -13.80 -5.04
CA VAL A 13 9.23 -13.65 -6.50
C VAL A 13 8.93 -12.19 -6.77
N VAL A 14 9.75 -11.55 -7.60
CA VAL A 14 9.56 -10.18 -8.08
C VAL A 14 9.08 -10.23 -9.52
N ILE A 15 7.91 -9.68 -9.79
CA ILE A 15 7.28 -9.64 -11.12
C ILE A 15 7.24 -8.19 -11.56
N GLN A 16 7.94 -7.85 -12.67
CA GLN A 16 7.90 -6.52 -13.26
C GLN A 16 6.64 -6.37 -14.11
N CYS A 17 5.77 -5.44 -13.75
CA CYS A 17 4.52 -5.21 -14.46
C CYS A 17 4.63 -3.93 -15.30
N LEU A 18 4.07 -3.97 -16.51
CA LEU A 18 4.08 -2.83 -17.43
C LEU A 18 3.21 -1.68 -16.95
N ASP A 19 2.05 -2.02 -16.38
CA ASP A 19 1.03 -1.07 -15.96
C ASP A 19 0.17 -1.61 -14.81
N ALA A 20 -0.77 -0.79 -14.35
CA ALA A 20 -1.70 -1.13 -13.28
C ALA A 20 -2.65 -2.28 -13.65
N MET A 21 -2.98 -2.44 -14.92
CA MET A 21 -3.85 -3.52 -15.40
C MET A 21 -3.15 -4.86 -15.21
N GLN A 22 -1.89 -4.97 -15.64
CA GLN A 22 -1.10 -6.18 -15.48
C GLN A 22 -0.86 -6.52 -13.99
N VAL A 23 -0.71 -5.50 -13.12
CA VAL A 23 -0.70 -5.70 -11.65
C VAL A 23 -1.98 -6.39 -11.19
N GLY A 24 -3.13 -5.86 -11.58
CA GLY A 24 -4.45 -6.43 -11.20
C GLY A 24 -4.64 -7.85 -11.72
N GLU A 25 -4.27 -8.13 -12.97
CA GLU A 25 -4.31 -9.49 -13.55
C GLU A 25 -3.45 -10.47 -12.75
N CYS A 26 -2.18 -10.13 -12.49
CA CYS A 26 -1.28 -10.97 -11.70
C CYS A 26 -1.82 -11.25 -10.29
N VAL A 27 -2.34 -10.22 -9.61
CA VAL A 27 -2.94 -10.37 -8.28
C VAL A 27 -4.18 -11.26 -8.34
N GLY A 28 -5.06 -11.05 -9.32
CA GLY A 28 -6.26 -11.87 -9.53
C GLY A 28 -5.94 -13.33 -9.78
N GLU A 29 -4.96 -13.62 -10.64
CA GLU A 29 -4.48 -14.98 -10.90
C GLU A 29 -3.92 -15.62 -9.63
N LEU A 30 -3.01 -14.94 -8.92
CA LEU A 30 -2.43 -15.42 -7.66
C LEU A 30 -3.52 -15.79 -6.64
N MET A 31 -4.49 -14.89 -6.44
CA MET A 31 -5.56 -15.09 -5.46
C MET A 31 -6.55 -16.18 -5.85
N SER A 32 -6.60 -16.59 -7.12
CA SER A 32 -7.43 -17.71 -7.60
C SER A 32 -6.76 -19.09 -7.47
N THR A 33 -5.49 -19.12 -7.08
CA THR A 33 -4.72 -20.35 -6.92
C THR A 33 -4.74 -20.87 -5.49
N SER A 34 -4.14 -22.04 -5.27
CA SER A 34 -3.83 -22.60 -3.94
C SER A 34 -2.47 -22.12 -3.39
N LEU A 35 -1.83 -21.13 -4.03
CA LEU A 35 -0.61 -20.52 -3.52
C LEU A 35 -0.90 -19.75 -2.23
N MET A 36 0.02 -19.80 -1.29
CA MET A 36 -0.15 -19.17 0.03
C MET A 36 1.01 -18.20 0.31
N PRO A 37 1.06 -17.04 -0.36
CA PRO A 37 2.07 -16.05 -0.06
C PRO A 37 1.89 -15.48 1.35
N SER A 38 3.00 -15.33 2.08
CA SER A 38 3.03 -14.64 3.37
C SER A 38 2.93 -13.12 3.20
N ALA A 39 3.34 -12.60 2.03
CA ALA A 39 3.12 -11.22 1.63
C ALA A 39 2.92 -11.11 0.11
N LEU A 40 2.01 -10.24 -0.30
CA LEU A 40 1.76 -9.86 -1.69
C LEU A 40 1.66 -8.33 -1.75
N GLU A 41 2.78 -7.72 -2.11
CA GLU A 41 2.96 -6.27 -2.08
C GLU A 41 3.17 -5.72 -3.49
N VAL A 42 2.62 -4.53 -3.74
CA VAL A 42 2.87 -3.77 -4.96
C VAL A 42 3.83 -2.62 -4.68
N GLN A 43 4.66 -2.31 -5.64
CA GLN A 43 5.44 -1.07 -5.73
C GLN A 43 5.16 -0.41 -7.07
N GLY A 44 5.18 0.89 -7.12
CA GLY A 44 5.02 1.63 -8.39
C GLY A 44 5.48 3.07 -8.31
N ALA A 45 5.73 3.76 -9.39
CA ALA A 45 5.98 3.33 -10.76
C ALA A 45 7.50 3.44 -11.04
N PRO A 46 8.13 2.53 -11.79
CA PRO A 46 7.53 1.41 -12.52
C PRO A 46 6.97 0.32 -11.58
N TYR A 47 5.90 -0.34 -12.05
CA TYR A 47 5.21 -1.31 -11.20
C TYR A 47 5.95 -2.63 -11.08
N ARG A 48 5.98 -3.17 -9.87
CA ARG A 48 6.40 -4.53 -9.58
C ARG A 48 5.61 -5.13 -8.43
N LEU A 49 5.39 -6.42 -8.49
CA LEU A 49 4.82 -7.19 -7.39
C LEU A 49 5.93 -7.94 -6.66
N LEU A 50 5.84 -7.95 -5.35
CA LEU A 50 6.68 -8.75 -4.45
C LEU A 50 5.81 -9.84 -3.84
N VAL A 51 6.05 -11.09 -4.20
CA VAL A 51 5.30 -12.27 -3.74
C VAL A 51 6.20 -13.09 -2.84
N ARG A 52 6.00 -13.04 -1.52
CA ARG A 52 6.85 -13.71 -0.54
C ARG A 52 6.23 -15.02 -0.08
N PHE A 53 7.06 -16.04 0.00
CA PHE A 53 6.72 -17.33 0.59
C PHE A 53 7.67 -17.65 1.74
N GLU A 54 7.12 -18.07 2.87
CA GLU A 54 7.87 -18.41 4.09
C GLU A 54 7.41 -19.77 4.61
N SER A 55 8.31 -20.78 4.55
CA SER A 55 8.00 -22.16 4.93
C SER A 55 9.27 -23.02 5.01
N LEU A 56 9.16 -24.31 4.66
CA LEU A 56 10.29 -25.19 4.37
C LEU A 56 10.88 -24.85 2.99
N GLU A 57 12.15 -25.13 2.80
CA GLU A 57 12.88 -24.77 1.57
C GLU A 57 12.24 -25.35 0.30
N ALA A 58 11.93 -26.63 0.27
CA ALA A 58 11.29 -27.28 -0.88
C ALA A 58 9.91 -26.66 -1.20
N VAL A 59 9.15 -26.28 -0.17
CA VAL A 59 7.81 -25.65 -0.34
C VAL A 59 7.95 -24.24 -0.90
N THR A 60 8.87 -23.44 -0.38
CA THR A 60 9.06 -22.07 -0.89
C THR A 60 9.58 -22.08 -2.33
N GLU A 61 10.40 -23.06 -2.70
CA GLU A 61 10.88 -23.25 -4.07
C GLU A 61 9.75 -23.62 -5.02
N GLU A 62 8.96 -24.62 -4.68
CA GLU A 62 7.79 -25.05 -5.48
C GLU A 62 6.82 -23.88 -5.68
N GLN A 63 6.47 -23.14 -4.63
CA GLN A 63 5.56 -22.01 -4.75
C GLN A 63 6.12 -20.89 -5.62
N ALA A 64 7.43 -20.61 -5.54
CA ALA A 64 8.08 -19.63 -6.41
C ALA A 64 8.06 -20.05 -7.89
N ILE A 65 8.32 -21.33 -8.19
CA ILE A 65 8.24 -21.88 -9.56
C ILE A 65 6.80 -21.76 -10.08
N ARG A 66 5.81 -22.19 -9.29
CA ARG A 66 4.39 -22.12 -9.69
C ARG A 66 3.93 -20.67 -9.91
N THR A 67 4.37 -19.73 -9.08
CA THR A 67 4.08 -18.30 -9.26
C THR A 67 4.65 -17.79 -10.58
N SER A 68 5.90 -18.15 -10.89
CA SER A 68 6.57 -17.72 -12.13
C SER A 68 5.94 -18.32 -13.40
N ALA A 69 5.25 -19.45 -13.27
CA ALA A 69 4.56 -20.12 -14.36
C ALA A 69 3.11 -19.67 -14.58
N LEU A 70 2.58 -18.74 -13.76
CA LEU A 70 1.24 -18.19 -13.96
C LEU A 70 1.14 -17.48 -15.32
N PRO A 71 -0.01 -17.55 -16.01
CA PRO A 71 -0.17 -17.01 -17.36
C PRO A 71 0.25 -15.55 -17.51
N THR A 72 -0.17 -14.67 -16.61
CA THR A 72 0.21 -13.25 -16.68
C THR A 72 1.67 -13.05 -16.24
N ALA A 73 2.10 -13.70 -15.14
CA ALA A 73 3.46 -13.58 -14.63
C ALA A 73 4.50 -14.05 -15.66
N SER A 74 4.25 -15.16 -16.38
CA SER A 74 5.15 -15.72 -17.38
C SER A 74 5.43 -14.80 -18.58
N ARG A 75 4.62 -13.75 -18.75
CA ARG A 75 4.81 -12.69 -19.77
C ARG A 75 5.60 -11.49 -19.24
N CYS A 76 5.98 -11.51 -17.98
CA CYS A 76 6.72 -10.46 -17.28
C CYS A 76 8.19 -10.84 -17.10
N GLU A 77 9.02 -9.84 -16.85
CA GLU A 77 10.35 -10.10 -16.31
C GLU A 77 10.23 -10.54 -14.85
N ILE A 78 10.79 -11.70 -14.53
CA ILE A 78 10.72 -12.30 -13.20
C ILE A 78 12.12 -12.50 -12.64
N SER A 79 12.26 -12.21 -11.35
CA SER A 79 13.43 -12.60 -10.57
C SER A 79 13.01 -13.21 -9.23
N VAL A 80 13.82 -14.14 -8.71
CA VAL A 80 13.59 -14.77 -7.41
C VAL A 80 14.71 -14.36 -6.47
N MET A 81 14.33 -13.70 -5.37
CA MET A 81 15.25 -13.23 -4.34
C MET A 81 15.28 -14.19 -3.15
N ARG A 82 16.45 -14.32 -2.54
CA ARG A 82 16.73 -15.17 -1.38
C ARG A 82 17.73 -14.50 -0.46
N ASN A 83 17.72 -14.87 0.81
CA ASN A 83 18.72 -14.47 1.80
C ASN A 83 18.91 -12.94 1.89
N ASP A 84 20.13 -12.46 1.89
CA ASP A 84 20.47 -11.05 2.07
C ASP A 84 19.84 -10.15 1.01
N LYS A 85 19.74 -10.58 -0.25
CA LYS A 85 19.08 -9.82 -1.32
C LYS A 85 17.58 -9.67 -1.06
N GLU A 86 16.96 -10.72 -0.57
CA GLU A 86 15.56 -10.67 -0.17
C GLU A 86 15.34 -9.73 1.02
N GLN A 87 16.16 -9.87 2.06
CA GLN A 87 16.10 -9.02 3.24
C GLN A 87 16.28 -7.54 2.88
N GLN A 88 17.26 -7.23 2.02
CA GLN A 88 17.48 -5.88 1.55
C GLN A 88 16.29 -5.34 0.76
N CYS A 89 15.70 -6.16 -0.12
CA CYS A 89 14.50 -5.79 -0.90
C CYS A 89 13.34 -5.39 0.02
N TRP A 90 13.08 -6.18 1.08
CA TRP A 90 12.01 -5.88 2.03
C TRP A 90 12.30 -4.67 2.93
N ASN A 91 13.55 -4.48 3.33
CA ASN A 91 13.97 -3.28 4.06
C ASN A 91 13.77 -2.01 3.20
N ASP A 92 14.17 -2.08 1.93
CA ASP A 92 13.97 -0.99 0.97
C ASP A 92 12.49 -0.72 0.72
N HIS A 93 11.68 -1.77 0.59
CA HIS A 93 10.23 -1.67 0.43
C HIS A 93 9.58 -0.96 1.62
N ALA A 94 9.92 -1.35 2.84
CA ALA A 94 9.35 -0.77 4.06
C ALA A 94 9.70 0.71 4.24
N LEU A 95 10.89 1.12 3.82
CA LEU A 95 11.38 2.50 3.95
C LEU A 95 10.94 3.41 2.78
N ARG A 96 10.54 2.83 1.65
CA ARG A 96 10.29 3.55 0.42
C ARG A 96 9.29 4.71 0.56
N PRO A 97 8.13 4.58 1.22
CA PRO A 97 7.17 5.68 1.36
C PRO A 97 7.71 6.86 2.20
N TRP A 98 8.75 6.60 3.00
CA TRP A 98 9.27 7.55 3.97
C TRP A 98 10.53 8.28 3.52
N ARG A 99 11.09 7.94 2.34
CA ARG A 99 12.34 8.51 1.84
C ARG A 99 12.22 9.95 1.38
N GLY A 100 11.07 10.30 0.83
CA GLY A 100 10.81 11.64 0.33
C GLY A 100 10.50 12.67 1.42
N SER A 101 10.45 13.95 1.06
CA SER A 101 10.09 15.08 1.92
C SER A 101 8.61 15.48 1.79
N GLY A 102 7.93 14.97 0.79
CA GLY A 102 6.54 15.30 0.48
C GLY A 102 5.50 14.63 1.38
N SER A 103 4.31 14.56 0.88
CA SER A 103 3.16 13.99 1.59
C SER A 103 3.11 12.47 1.49
N VAL A 104 2.66 11.81 2.54
CA VAL A 104 2.39 10.36 2.57
C VAL A 104 0.96 10.12 3.04
N LEU A 105 0.21 9.40 2.23
CA LEU A 105 -1.14 8.96 2.55
C LEU A 105 -1.20 7.44 2.73
N LYS A 106 -2.07 7.00 3.62
CA LYS A 106 -2.57 5.62 3.64
C LYS A 106 -3.90 5.58 2.90
N VAL A 107 -3.95 4.81 1.83
CA VAL A 107 -5.15 4.61 1.01
C VAL A 107 -5.65 3.19 1.23
N SER A 108 -6.89 3.06 1.68
CA SER A 108 -7.56 1.77 1.88
C SER A 108 -8.76 1.68 0.95
N PHE A 109 -9.01 0.52 0.35
CA PHE A 109 -10.10 0.30 -0.61
C PHE A 109 -10.43 -1.20 -0.70
N LYS A 110 -11.54 -1.56 -1.36
CA LYS A 110 -11.82 -2.97 -1.63
C LYS A 110 -10.78 -3.55 -2.59
N PRO A 111 -10.13 -4.69 -2.28
CA PRO A 111 -9.04 -5.24 -3.10
C PRO A 111 -9.36 -5.43 -4.59
N SER A 112 -10.64 -5.65 -4.93
CA SER A 112 -11.10 -5.77 -6.32
C SER A 112 -10.91 -4.51 -7.17
N TYR A 113 -10.66 -3.36 -6.56
CA TYR A 113 -10.45 -2.08 -7.25
C TYR A 113 -8.96 -1.66 -7.30
N LEU A 114 -8.05 -2.61 -7.13
CA LEU A 114 -6.61 -2.30 -7.13
C LEU A 114 -6.16 -1.60 -8.41
N THR A 115 -6.60 -2.11 -9.56
CA THR A 115 -6.26 -1.55 -10.88
C THR A 115 -6.73 -0.11 -11.01
N GLU A 116 -8.00 0.13 -10.71
CA GLU A 116 -8.63 1.46 -10.82
C GLU A 116 -7.96 2.46 -9.88
N VAL A 117 -7.66 2.06 -8.65
CA VAL A 117 -6.98 2.91 -7.68
C VAL A 117 -5.56 3.27 -8.14
N LEU A 118 -4.79 2.32 -8.66
CA LEU A 118 -3.45 2.58 -9.18
C LEU A 118 -3.48 3.51 -10.41
N GLN A 119 -4.44 3.31 -11.32
CA GLN A 119 -4.65 4.17 -12.49
C GLN A 119 -5.03 5.58 -12.09
N GLU A 120 -5.95 5.73 -11.14
CA GLU A 120 -6.38 7.04 -10.66
C GLU A 120 -5.24 7.82 -9.99
N ILE A 121 -4.43 7.16 -9.15
CA ILE A 121 -3.25 7.78 -8.55
C ILE A 121 -2.32 8.32 -9.64
N GLN A 122 -2.03 7.53 -10.68
CA GLN A 122 -1.19 7.98 -11.79
C GLN A 122 -1.80 9.14 -12.56
N THR A 123 -3.09 9.07 -12.86
CA THR A 123 -3.81 10.10 -13.60
C THR A 123 -3.81 11.42 -12.86
N LEU A 124 -4.15 11.40 -11.57
CA LEU A 124 -4.18 12.60 -10.73
C LEU A 124 -2.79 13.22 -10.57
N CYS A 125 -1.78 12.39 -10.34
CA CYS A 125 -0.41 12.87 -10.18
C CYS A 125 0.14 13.49 -11.47
N ALA A 126 -0.12 12.88 -12.62
CA ALA A 126 0.29 13.41 -13.92
C ALA A 126 -0.43 14.74 -14.25
N ALA A 127 -1.74 14.81 -13.98
CA ALA A 127 -2.53 16.01 -14.25
C ALA A 127 -2.12 17.24 -13.41
N HIS A 128 -1.51 17.02 -12.26
CA HIS A 128 -1.09 18.08 -11.33
C HIS A 128 0.42 18.20 -11.18
N GLU A 129 1.21 17.62 -12.09
CA GLU A 129 2.67 17.71 -12.13
C GLU A 129 3.35 17.35 -10.80
N VAL A 130 2.83 16.33 -10.10
CA VAL A 130 3.46 15.74 -8.91
C VAL A 130 3.96 14.35 -9.22
N THR A 131 5.05 13.96 -8.59
CA THR A 131 5.55 12.59 -8.67
C THR A 131 4.98 11.76 -7.54
N THR A 132 4.83 10.46 -7.78
CA THR A 132 4.28 9.53 -6.78
C THR A 132 5.13 8.29 -6.65
N ASP A 133 5.18 7.78 -5.45
CA ASP A 133 5.70 6.45 -5.12
C ASP A 133 4.64 5.67 -4.33
N VAL A 134 4.31 4.48 -4.81
CA VAL A 134 3.26 3.65 -4.22
C VAL A 134 3.87 2.35 -3.70
N VAL A 135 3.55 1.99 -2.48
CA VAL A 135 3.83 0.65 -1.93
C VAL A 135 2.65 0.15 -1.14
N GLY A 136 2.44 -1.15 -1.08
CA GLY A 136 1.45 -1.70 -0.16
C GLY A 136 0.88 -3.05 -0.52
N ARG A 137 -0.07 -3.47 0.29
CA ARG A 137 -0.65 -4.80 0.28
C ARG A 137 -1.70 -4.93 -0.82
N ALA A 138 -1.29 -5.49 -1.95
CA ALA A 138 -2.12 -5.59 -3.14
C ALA A 138 -3.41 -6.40 -2.90
N ALA A 139 -3.31 -7.57 -2.23
CA ALA A 139 -4.46 -8.43 -1.95
C ALA A 139 -5.37 -7.94 -0.81
N VAL A 140 -4.96 -6.91 -0.07
CA VAL A 140 -5.72 -6.37 1.07
C VAL A 140 -6.38 -5.03 0.73
N GLY A 141 -5.93 -4.36 -0.34
CA GLY A 141 -6.40 -3.04 -0.71
C GLY A 141 -5.92 -1.96 0.27
N SER A 142 -4.63 -1.97 0.61
CA SER A 142 -4.02 -0.99 1.51
C SER A 142 -2.69 -0.54 0.96
N LEU A 143 -2.62 0.71 0.51
CA LEU A 143 -1.43 1.33 -0.08
C LEU A 143 -0.93 2.49 0.75
N MET A 144 0.38 2.69 0.73
CA MET A 144 1.05 3.92 1.12
C MET A 144 1.40 4.67 -0.17
N VAL A 145 0.98 5.91 -0.27
CA VAL A 145 1.16 6.76 -1.45
C VAL A 145 1.98 7.97 -1.06
N GLY A 146 3.22 8.00 -1.51
CA GLY A 146 4.08 9.18 -1.42
C GLY A 146 3.79 10.14 -2.57
N ILE A 147 3.72 11.44 -2.30
CA ILE A 147 3.45 12.49 -3.28
C ILE A 147 4.50 13.59 -3.09
N GLU A 148 5.24 13.90 -4.15
CA GLU A 148 6.27 14.94 -4.19
C GLU A 148 5.95 15.97 -5.27
N GLY A 149 6.25 17.23 -5.00
CA GLY A 149 6.03 18.36 -5.92
C GLY A 149 5.60 19.61 -5.18
N GLU A 150 5.08 20.61 -5.89
CA GLU A 150 4.58 21.84 -5.31
C GLU A 150 3.48 21.61 -4.28
N PHE A 151 3.50 22.33 -3.17
CA PHE A 151 2.61 22.07 -2.02
C PHE A 151 1.14 22.25 -2.35
N ASP A 152 0.81 23.19 -3.21
CA ASP A 152 -0.56 23.42 -3.65
C ASP A 152 -1.07 22.26 -4.50
N ASN A 153 -0.25 21.75 -5.40
CA ASN A 153 -0.55 20.60 -6.23
C ASN A 153 -0.71 19.32 -5.39
N GLN A 154 0.17 19.12 -4.38
CA GLN A 154 -0.01 18.00 -3.44
C GLN A 154 -1.37 18.07 -2.73
N ALA A 155 -1.76 19.26 -2.22
CA ALA A 155 -3.04 19.42 -1.54
C ALA A 155 -4.24 19.18 -2.47
N VAL A 156 -4.15 19.59 -3.75
CA VAL A 156 -5.17 19.30 -4.76
C VAL A 156 -5.30 17.81 -5.01
N VAL A 157 -4.18 17.12 -5.26
CA VAL A 157 -4.16 15.66 -5.49
C VAL A 157 -4.72 14.89 -4.29
N ILE A 158 -4.36 15.28 -3.06
CA ILE A 158 -4.87 14.65 -1.83
C ILE A 158 -6.39 14.75 -1.76
N ARG A 159 -6.97 15.93 -2.01
CA ARG A 159 -8.43 16.12 -2.01
C ARG A 159 -9.12 15.33 -3.12
N ALA A 160 -8.55 15.35 -4.33
CA ALA A 160 -9.08 14.61 -5.47
C ALA A 160 -9.05 13.10 -5.23
N LEU A 161 -7.93 12.58 -4.75
CA LEU A 161 -7.78 11.15 -4.41
C LEU A 161 -8.76 10.71 -3.32
N ARG A 162 -8.98 11.52 -2.28
CA ARG A 162 -10.01 11.24 -1.27
C ARG A 162 -11.42 11.14 -1.84
N SER A 163 -11.73 11.99 -2.79
CA SER A 163 -13.04 11.95 -3.46
C SER A 163 -13.17 10.70 -4.35
N ALA A 164 -12.13 10.38 -5.09
CA ALA A 164 -12.11 9.22 -5.98
C ALA A 164 -12.22 7.89 -5.24
N VAL A 165 -11.43 7.70 -4.17
CA VAL A 165 -11.41 6.41 -3.45
C VAL A 165 -12.73 6.08 -2.75
N LYS A 166 -13.58 7.07 -2.48
CA LYS A 166 -14.95 6.83 -1.97
C LYS A 166 -15.79 5.99 -2.93
N LEU A 167 -15.59 6.13 -4.25
CA LEU A 167 -16.27 5.33 -5.26
C LEU A 167 -15.97 3.85 -5.14
N TRP A 168 -14.82 3.50 -4.55
CA TRP A 168 -14.36 2.14 -4.33
C TRP A 168 -14.49 1.70 -2.87
N SER A 169 -15.40 2.33 -2.12
CA SER A 169 -15.60 2.09 -0.68
C SER A 169 -14.30 2.25 0.11
N GLY A 170 -13.51 3.24 -0.29
CA GLY A 170 -12.17 3.49 0.23
C GLY A 170 -12.08 4.77 1.06
N GLN A 171 -10.93 4.93 1.69
CA GLN A 171 -10.55 6.08 2.48
C GLN A 171 -9.07 6.41 2.27
N ALA A 172 -8.71 7.70 2.31
CA ALA A 172 -7.32 8.15 2.28
C ALA A 172 -7.02 9.05 3.48
N VAL A 173 -6.13 8.59 4.36
CA VAL A 173 -5.70 9.27 5.56
C VAL A 173 -4.32 9.86 5.34
N PHE A 174 -4.13 11.12 5.73
CA PHE A 174 -2.84 11.80 5.65
C PHE A 174 -1.98 11.38 6.85
N LEU A 175 -0.78 10.85 6.60
CA LEU A 175 0.12 10.35 7.64
C LEU A 175 1.27 11.30 7.94
N ARG A 176 1.81 11.93 6.90
CA ARG A 176 2.97 12.83 6.99
C ARG A 176 2.97 13.80 5.82
N GLY A 177 3.52 14.97 6.02
CA GLY A 177 3.83 15.92 4.96
C GLY A 177 4.22 17.30 5.49
N PRO A 178 4.62 18.21 4.59
CA PRO A 178 4.95 19.57 4.92
C PRO A 178 3.82 20.33 5.61
N LEU A 179 4.16 21.25 6.53
CA LEU A 179 3.17 22.08 7.21
C LEU A 179 2.31 22.89 6.23
N ALA A 180 2.91 23.35 5.13
CA ALA A 180 2.22 24.07 4.07
C ALA A 180 1.13 23.24 3.36
N VAL A 181 1.26 21.93 3.30
CA VAL A 181 0.23 21.01 2.80
C VAL A 181 -0.82 20.75 3.88
N ARG A 182 -0.36 20.44 5.11
CA ARG A 182 -1.24 20.14 6.25
C ARG A 182 -2.25 21.27 6.51
N SER A 183 -1.84 22.53 6.42
CA SER A 183 -2.72 23.68 6.61
C SER A 183 -3.83 23.83 5.55
N LYS A 184 -3.74 23.10 4.43
CA LYS A 184 -4.68 23.18 3.29
C LYS A 184 -5.63 21.98 3.19
N ILE A 185 -5.45 20.99 4.04
CA ILE A 185 -6.23 19.76 4.03
C ILE A 185 -6.71 19.43 5.44
N ASP A 186 -7.79 18.67 5.54
CA ASP A 186 -8.12 17.93 6.76
C ASP A 186 -7.23 16.66 6.80
N GLU A 187 -6.50 16.42 7.90
CA GLU A 187 -5.58 15.27 7.98
C GLU A 187 -6.30 13.92 7.94
N TRP A 188 -7.45 13.84 8.58
CA TRP A 188 -8.23 12.61 8.70
C TRP A 188 -9.19 12.38 7.54
N GLY A 189 -9.77 13.44 7.02
CA GLY A 189 -10.86 13.37 6.06
C GLY A 189 -12.18 12.97 6.70
N ASP A 190 -13.09 12.51 5.89
CA ASP A 190 -14.42 12.07 6.33
C ASP A 190 -14.31 10.73 7.09
N LEU A 191 -14.70 10.72 8.34
CA LEU A 191 -14.67 9.54 9.21
C LEU A 191 -15.88 8.62 9.03
N GLY A 192 -16.92 9.11 8.35
CA GLY A 192 -18.17 8.37 8.15
C GLY A 192 -18.78 7.86 9.46
N ASP A 193 -19.39 6.70 9.40
CA ASP A 193 -20.06 6.07 10.56
C ASP A 193 -19.11 5.69 11.69
N GLY A 194 -17.80 5.65 11.41
CA GLY A 194 -16.77 5.36 12.41
C GLY A 194 -16.56 6.46 13.44
N GLU A 195 -16.94 7.71 13.15
CA GLU A 195 -16.67 8.86 14.00
C GLU A 195 -17.30 8.71 15.39
N MET A 196 -18.54 8.28 15.46
CA MET A 196 -19.27 8.10 16.72
C MET A 196 -18.58 7.05 17.62
N VAL A 197 -18.12 5.95 17.03
CA VAL A 197 -17.40 4.90 17.75
C VAL A 197 -16.04 5.40 18.22
N MET A 198 -15.31 6.12 17.39
CA MET A 198 -14.01 6.70 17.74
C MET A 198 -14.15 7.71 18.90
N ARG A 199 -15.17 8.58 18.88
CA ARG A 199 -15.47 9.50 19.98
C ARG A 199 -15.80 8.76 21.28
N ALA A 200 -16.61 7.70 21.21
CA ALA A 200 -16.96 6.91 22.39
C ALA A 200 -15.72 6.20 22.98
N ILE A 201 -14.83 5.68 22.16
CA ILE A 201 -13.55 5.09 22.60
C ILE A 201 -12.69 6.16 23.28
N LYS A 202 -12.50 7.33 22.66
CA LYS A 202 -11.73 8.44 23.23
C LYS A 202 -12.30 8.84 24.58
N GLN A 203 -13.61 9.04 24.68
CA GLN A 203 -14.30 9.44 25.91
C GLN A 203 -14.11 8.42 27.05
N ASN A 204 -14.14 7.12 26.74
CA ASN A 204 -13.98 6.07 27.74
C ASN A 204 -12.55 5.92 28.26
N PHE A 205 -11.55 6.02 27.34
CA PHE A 205 -10.15 5.76 27.71
C PHE A 205 -9.35 7.02 28.04
N ASP A 206 -9.79 8.18 27.58
CA ASP A 206 -9.14 9.47 27.84
C ASP A 206 -10.16 10.60 28.01
N PRO A 207 -10.99 10.53 29.07
CA PRO A 207 -12.05 11.50 29.29
C PRO A 207 -11.53 12.92 29.58
N THR A 208 -10.26 13.05 30.00
CA THR A 208 -9.60 14.32 30.30
C THR A 208 -8.80 14.89 29.13
N GLY A 209 -8.72 14.18 27.99
CA GLY A 209 -8.00 14.64 26.79
C GLY A 209 -6.49 14.71 26.92
N MET A 210 -5.89 13.94 27.83
CA MET A 210 -4.45 13.97 28.10
C MET A 210 -3.62 13.15 27.12
N MET A 211 -4.20 12.15 26.44
CA MET A 211 -3.50 11.28 25.51
C MET A 211 -3.45 11.91 24.13
N SER A 212 -2.23 12.33 23.72
CA SER A 212 -1.95 12.90 22.40
C SER A 212 -2.92 14.04 22.02
N PRO A 213 -2.99 15.13 22.81
CA PRO A 213 -3.90 16.24 22.53
C PRO A 213 -3.60 16.86 21.16
N GLY A 214 -4.64 17.25 20.44
CA GLY A 214 -4.55 17.80 19.07
C GLY A 214 -4.23 16.77 17.99
N ARG A 215 -4.26 15.48 18.28
CA ARG A 215 -4.03 14.41 17.29
C ARG A 215 -5.26 13.64 16.88
N TRP A 216 -6.36 13.85 17.56
CA TRP A 216 -7.62 13.21 17.20
C TRP A 216 -8.41 14.08 16.21
N PRO A 217 -9.21 13.49 15.34
CA PRO A 217 -9.94 14.23 14.30
C PRO A 217 -11.03 15.16 14.85
N PHE A 218 -11.25 15.12 16.15
CA PHE A 218 -12.30 15.88 16.85
C PHE A 218 -11.79 16.56 18.15
N ASP A 219 -10.48 16.74 18.27
CA ASP A 219 -9.88 17.55 19.36
C ASP A 219 -9.93 19.05 19.02
#